data_0efd5c57795435637b19b60a00fe8034
#
_entry.id   0efd5c57795435637b19b60a00fe8034
#
_cell.length_a   1.000
_cell.length_b   1.000
_cell.length_c   1.000
_cell.angle_alpha   90.00
_cell.angle_beta   90.00
_cell.angle_gamma   90.00
#
_symmetry.space_group_name_H-M   'P 1'
#
loop_
_entity.id
_entity.type
_entity.pdbx_description
1 polymer ?
#
loop_
_entity_poly.entity_id
_entity_poly.type
_entity_poly.pdbx_seq_one_letter_code
_entity_poly.pdbx_strand_id
1 'polypeptide(L)'
;MIKLIASDMDGTLLNEHGEVPPETFELIEALREKGVHFAASSGRRYDRLCTFFEPVRDHMDFVASNGAQVYADGQLIDREVYSHLAIRELARVIEMFDNLHLVLFDRTKSFLLDDESKFVREVDKDLPNAERIWDLPDPEVNILKAAIFCDDGNVMDNAYVLQRELGDKFVFAPSGNAWIDALQLGVTKASGIAQ
;
A
#
# COMPACT_ATOMS: atom_id res chain seq x y z
N MET A 1 1.87 -22.97 -21.04
CA MET A 1 3.22 -22.58 -20.53
C MET A 1 3.00 -21.41 -19.58
N ILE A 2 3.54 -21.45 -18.36
CA ILE A 2 3.46 -20.35 -17.39
C ILE A 2 4.24 -19.17 -17.95
N LYS A 3 3.67 -17.97 -17.85
CA LYS A 3 4.26 -16.71 -18.34
C LYS A 3 4.55 -15.72 -17.21
N LEU A 4 3.82 -15.84 -16.10
CA LEU A 4 3.93 -14.97 -14.94
C LEU A 4 3.82 -15.81 -13.68
N ILE A 5 4.68 -15.51 -12.70
CA ILE A 5 4.58 -15.98 -11.32
C ILE A 5 4.44 -14.74 -10.45
N ALA A 6 3.33 -14.62 -9.72
CA ALA A 6 3.11 -13.55 -8.77
C ALA A 6 3.16 -14.11 -7.34
N SER A 7 3.91 -13.44 -6.46
CA SER A 7 4.04 -13.81 -5.05
C SER A 7 3.63 -12.66 -4.14
N ASP A 8 2.92 -12.99 -3.07
CA ASP A 8 2.79 -12.08 -1.92
C ASP A 8 4.13 -12.00 -1.17
N MET A 9 4.30 -10.93 -0.41
CA MET A 9 5.51 -10.67 0.37
C MET A 9 5.42 -11.28 1.77
N ASP A 10 4.49 -10.79 2.57
CA ASP A 10 4.40 -11.13 3.99
C ASP A 10 3.80 -12.52 4.21
N GLY A 11 4.52 -13.35 4.97
CA GLY A 11 4.10 -14.72 5.21
C GLY A 11 4.20 -15.67 4.01
N THR A 12 4.76 -15.20 2.88
CA THR A 12 4.93 -15.98 1.65
C THR A 12 6.38 -15.93 1.15
N LEU A 13 6.84 -14.78 0.66
CA LEU A 13 8.18 -14.63 0.09
C LEU A 13 9.23 -14.23 1.12
N LEU A 14 8.85 -13.41 2.10
CA LEU A 14 9.76 -12.96 3.15
C LEU A 14 10.01 -14.06 4.17
N ASN A 15 11.27 -14.18 4.61
CA ASN A 15 11.66 -15.05 5.70
C ASN A 15 11.17 -14.53 7.08
N GLU A 16 11.48 -15.24 8.17
CA GLU A 16 11.11 -14.86 9.54
C GLU A 16 11.74 -13.53 10.02
N HIS A 17 12.78 -13.05 9.33
CA HIS A 17 13.44 -11.77 9.60
C HIS A 17 12.85 -10.62 8.74
N GLY A 18 11.84 -10.90 7.90
CA GLY A 18 11.24 -9.92 7.00
C GLY A 18 12.13 -9.57 5.79
N GLU A 19 13.02 -10.44 5.39
CA GLU A 19 13.97 -10.27 4.28
C GLU A 19 13.63 -11.20 3.12
N VAL A 20 13.93 -10.77 1.90
CA VAL A 20 13.89 -11.64 0.71
C VAL A 20 15.09 -12.60 0.75
N PRO A 21 14.88 -13.92 0.73
CA PRO A 21 15.98 -14.87 0.67
C PRO A 21 16.89 -14.61 -0.54
N PRO A 22 18.22 -14.60 -0.40
CA PRO A 22 19.14 -14.29 -1.48
C PRO A 22 18.99 -15.17 -2.73
N GLU A 23 18.64 -16.44 -2.57
CA GLU A 23 18.38 -17.38 -3.65
C GLU A 23 17.18 -16.98 -4.52
N THR A 24 16.28 -16.15 -4.00
CA THR A 24 15.14 -15.61 -4.76
C THR A 24 15.61 -14.73 -5.92
N PHE A 25 16.67 -13.96 -5.74
CA PHE A 25 17.21 -13.10 -6.81
C PHE A 25 17.73 -13.92 -7.99
N GLU A 26 18.47 -15.00 -7.71
CA GLU A 26 18.95 -15.93 -8.73
C GLU A 26 17.79 -16.63 -9.47
N LEU A 27 16.72 -16.99 -8.74
CA LEU A 27 15.53 -17.58 -9.34
C LEU A 27 14.79 -16.61 -10.26
N ILE A 28 14.68 -15.33 -9.88
CA ILE A 28 14.06 -14.28 -10.71
C ILE A 28 14.81 -14.14 -12.03
N GLU A 29 16.13 -14.06 -12.00
CA GLU A 29 16.95 -13.98 -13.21
C GLU A 29 16.80 -15.24 -14.09
N ALA A 30 16.82 -16.44 -13.48
CA ALA A 30 16.62 -17.69 -14.22
C ALA A 30 15.21 -17.83 -14.83
N LEU A 31 14.18 -17.26 -14.20
CA LEU A 31 12.83 -17.19 -14.77
C LEU A 31 12.80 -16.25 -15.96
N ARG A 32 13.41 -15.07 -15.84
CA ARG A 32 13.52 -14.08 -16.92
C ARG A 32 14.19 -14.65 -18.15
N GLU A 33 15.31 -15.39 -18.02
CA GLU A 33 15.99 -16.07 -19.11
C GLU A 33 15.08 -17.06 -19.87
N LYS A 34 14.09 -17.64 -19.16
CA LYS A 34 13.07 -18.55 -19.74
C LYS A 34 11.85 -17.81 -20.28
N GLY A 35 11.82 -16.48 -20.26
CA GLY A 35 10.68 -15.66 -20.68
C GLY A 35 9.48 -15.79 -19.74
N VAL A 36 9.73 -16.01 -18.45
CA VAL A 36 8.72 -16.02 -17.37
C VAL A 36 8.94 -14.80 -16.50
N HIS A 37 7.92 -13.96 -16.38
CA HIS A 37 7.94 -12.81 -15.49
C HIS A 37 7.76 -13.22 -14.03
N PHE A 38 8.37 -12.49 -13.11
CA PHE A 38 8.13 -12.61 -11.69
C PHE A 38 7.61 -11.28 -11.15
N ALA A 39 6.47 -11.30 -10.45
CA ALA A 39 5.85 -10.12 -9.86
C ALA A 39 5.79 -10.22 -8.34
N ALA A 40 6.30 -9.23 -7.63
CA ALA A 40 6.03 -9.05 -6.21
C ALA A 40 4.73 -8.26 -6.03
N SER A 41 3.75 -8.85 -5.32
CA SER A 41 2.42 -8.26 -5.12
C SER A 41 2.19 -7.96 -3.63
N SER A 42 2.04 -6.67 -3.27
CA SER A 42 2.00 -6.24 -1.87
C SER A 42 1.16 -4.98 -1.64
N GLY A 43 0.73 -4.78 -0.39
CA GLY A 43 0.18 -3.49 0.07
C GLY A 43 1.22 -2.39 0.25
N ARG A 44 2.52 -2.71 0.15
CA ARG A 44 3.61 -1.74 0.24
C ARG A 44 3.66 -0.85 -0.99
N ARG A 45 4.15 0.38 -0.81
CA ARG A 45 4.43 1.30 -1.93
C ARG A 45 5.56 0.74 -2.81
N TYR A 46 5.58 1.17 -4.06
CA TYR A 46 6.58 0.75 -5.05
C TYR A 46 8.02 1.04 -4.61
N ASP A 47 8.28 2.26 -4.09
CA ASP A 47 9.61 2.64 -3.60
C ASP A 47 10.12 1.70 -2.48
N ARG A 48 9.21 1.28 -1.59
CA ARG A 48 9.53 0.30 -0.54
C ARG A 48 9.79 -1.10 -1.12
N LEU A 49 9.01 -1.54 -2.10
CA LEU A 49 9.26 -2.82 -2.78
C LEU A 49 10.62 -2.83 -3.48
N CYS A 50 10.99 -1.74 -4.15
CA CYS A 50 12.29 -1.60 -4.78
C CYS A 50 13.48 -1.79 -3.82
N THR A 51 13.34 -1.44 -2.53
CA THR A 51 14.41 -1.66 -1.55
C THR A 51 14.62 -3.13 -1.21
N PHE A 52 13.57 -3.96 -1.28
CA PHE A 52 13.68 -5.41 -1.06
C PHE A 52 14.31 -6.14 -2.24
N PHE A 53 14.12 -5.62 -3.44
CA PHE A 53 14.55 -6.25 -4.70
C PHE A 53 15.63 -5.45 -5.43
N GLU A 54 16.39 -4.62 -4.69
CA GLU A 54 17.39 -3.74 -5.27
C GLU A 54 18.31 -4.41 -6.33
N PRO A 55 18.77 -5.66 -6.15
CA PRO A 55 19.64 -6.31 -7.14
C PRO A 55 18.93 -6.65 -8.46
N VAL A 56 17.60 -6.84 -8.47
CA VAL A 56 16.85 -7.36 -9.63
C VAL A 56 15.62 -6.50 -9.98
N ARG A 57 15.43 -5.36 -9.33
CA ARG A 57 14.23 -4.53 -9.43
C ARG A 57 13.85 -4.11 -10.85
N ASP A 58 14.84 -3.93 -11.71
CA ASP A 58 14.64 -3.52 -13.11
C ASP A 58 14.40 -4.73 -14.05
N HIS A 59 14.41 -5.94 -13.48
CA HIS A 59 14.26 -7.22 -14.17
C HIS A 59 13.02 -8.01 -13.74
N MET A 60 12.12 -7.38 -12.99
CA MET A 60 10.91 -8.00 -12.50
C MET A 60 9.74 -7.02 -12.47
N ASP A 61 8.56 -7.54 -12.15
CA ASP A 61 7.33 -6.77 -12.10
C ASP A 61 6.90 -6.50 -10.66
N PHE A 62 6.09 -5.46 -10.46
CA PHE A 62 5.55 -5.11 -9.15
C PHE A 62 4.07 -4.76 -9.24
N VAL A 63 3.29 -5.34 -8.34
CA VAL A 63 1.91 -4.94 -8.05
C VAL A 63 1.91 -4.33 -6.67
N ALA A 64 2.05 -3.00 -6.62
CA ALA A 64 2.23 -2.23 -5.40
C ALA A 64 0.92 -1.60 -4.90
N SER A 65 0.89 -1.19 -3.64
CA SER A 65 -0.27 -0.52 -3.01
C SER A 65 -1.58 -1.28 -3.20
N ASN A 66 -1.53 -2.61 -3.00
CA ASN A 66 -2.66 -3.54 -3.19
C ASN A 66 -3.26 -3.55 -4.61
N GLY A 67 -2.47 -3.22 -5.63
CA GLY A 67 -2.91 -3.19 -7.02
C GLY A 67 -3.10 -1.80 -7.60
N ALA A 68 -2.96 -0.75 -6.79
CA ALA A 68 -3.11 0.63 -7.26
C ALA A 68 -1.95 1.11 -8.15
N GLN A 69 -0.85 0.38 -8.21
CA GLN A 69 0.27 0.66 -9.10
C GLN A 69 0.83 -0.65 -9.65
N VAL A 70 1.01 -0.72 -10.96
CA VAL A 70 1.59 -1.87 -11.64
C VAL A 70 2.80 -1.42 -12.44
N TYR A 71 3.91 -2.09 -12.21
CA TYR A 71 5.17 -1.87 -12.90
C TYR A 71 5.62 -3.15 -13.58
N ALA A 72 6.03 -3.04 -14.84
CA ALA A 72 6.67 -4.12 -15.55
C ALA A 72 8.04 -3.67 -16.06
N ASP A 73 9.08 -4.47 -15.82
CA ASP A 73 10.47 -4.16 -16.19
C ASP A 73 10.89 -2.73 -15.74
N GLY A 74 10.54 -2.33 -14.53
CA GLY A 74 10.85 -1.00 -13.96
C GLY A 74 9.99 0.16 -14.49
N GLN A 75 9.06 -0.09 -15.42
CA GLN A 75 8.18 0.94 -15.99
C GLN A 75 6.78 0.87 -15.42
N LEU A 76 6.21 2.02 -15.05
CA LEU A 76 4.82 2.12 -14.64
C LEU A 76 3.91 1.86 -15.84
N ILE A 77 3.14 0.77 -15.80
CA ILE A 77 2.19 0.39 -16.88
C ILE A 77 0.75 0.74 -16.53
N ASP A 78 0.40 0.77 -15.25
CA ASP A 78 -0.94 1.12 -14.79
C ASP A 78 -0.92 1.76 -13.40
N ARG A 79 -1.88 2.66 -13.13
CA ARG A 79 -2.09 3.24 -11.81
C ARG A 79 -3.54 3.64 -11.59
N GLU A 80 -4.03 3.37 -10.39
CA GLU A 80 -5.31 3.82 -9.89
C GLU A 80 -5.12 4.93 -8.85
N VAL A 81 -5.80 6.04 -9.06
CA VAL A 81 -5.71 7.24 -8.21
C VAL A 81 -7.04 7.44 -7.50
N TYR A 82 -7.01 7.74 -6.21
CA TYR A 82 -8.21 8.11 -5.47
C TYR A 82 -8.77 9.43 -5.99
N SER A 83 -10.07 9.49 -6.24
CA SER A 83 -10.71 10.77 -6.51
C SER A 83 -10.61 11.67 -5.27
N HIS A 84 -10.39 12.97 -5.49
CA HIS A 84 -10.33 13.93 -4.39
C HIS A 84 -11.63 13.94 -3.55
N LEU A 85 -12.78 13.69 -4.19
CA LEU A 85 -14.06 13.57 -3.49
C LEU A 85 -14.07 12.37 -2.55
N ALA A 86 -13.58 11.20 -2.98
CA ALA A 86 -13.52 10.00 -2.14
C ALA A 86 -12.60 10.23 -0.93
N ILE A 87 -11.42 10.84 -1.15
CA ILE A 87 -10.50 11.17 -0.04
C ILE A 87 -11.13 12.14 0.94
N ARG A 88 -11.86 13.17 0.46
CA ARG A 88 -12.56 14.13 1.32
C ARG A 88 -13.64 13.45 2.18
N GLU A 89 -14.40 12.54 1.61
CA GLU A 89 -15.40 11.79 2.36
C GLU A 89 -14.77 10.87 3.39
N LEU A 90 -13.67 10.19 3.04
CA LEU A 90 -12.91 9.37 3.96
C LEU A 90 -12.40 10.20 5.13
N ALA A 91 -11.73 11.32 4.87
CA ALA A 91 -11.21 12.22 5.89
C ALA A 91 -12.32 12.70 6.84
N ARG A 92 -13.47 13.15 6.28
CA ARG A 92 -14.61 13.61 7.06
C ARG A 92 -15.18 12.53 8.00
N VAL A 93 -15.19 11.28 7.58
CA VAL A 93 -15.64 10.19 8.44
C VAL A 93 -14.60 9.88 9.51
N ILE A 94 -13.31 9.85 9.16
CA ILE A 94 -12.23 9.62 10.13
C ILE A 94 -12.20 10.70 11.22
N GLU A 95 -12.42 11.97 10.89
CA GLU A 95 -12.53 13.09 11.85
C GLU A 95 -13.62 12.92 12.92
N MET A 96 -14.56 11.99 12.73
CA MET A 96 -15.59 11.69 13.72
C MET A 96 -15.11 10.73 14.82
N PHE A 97 -13.89 10.20 14.71
CA PHE A 97 -13.31 9.22 15.62
C PHE A 97 -12.02 9.74 16.23
N ASP A 98 -11.95 9.84 17.55
CA ASP A 98 -10.76 10.33 18.27
C ASP A 98 -9.56 9.35 18.21
N ASN A 99 -9.80 8.08 17.86
CA ASN A 99 -8.83 6.99 17.85
C ASN A 99 -8.38 6.55 16.44
N LEU A 100 -8.85 7.23 15.39
CA LEU A 100 -8.53 6.92 14.00
C LEU A 100 -7.83 8.09 13.33
N HIS A 101 -6.74 7.81 12.65
CA HIS A 101 -5.89 8.83 12.03
C HIS A 101 -5.58 8.49 10.59
N LEU A 102 -5.86 9.43 9.67
CA LEU A 102 -5.70 9.21 8.23
C LEU A 102 -4.28 9.52 7.77
N VAL A 103 -3.71 8.59 7.03
CA VAL A 103 -2.44 8.74 6.32
C VAL A 103 -2.67 8.53 4.83
N LEU A 104 -2.31 9.51 4.03
CA LEU A 104 -2.40 9.48 2.58
C LEU A 104 -1.01 9.33 1.96
N PHE A 105 -0.94 8.66 0.83
CA PHE A 105 0.33 8.41 0.14
C PHE A 105 0.21 8.76 -1.34
N ASP A 106 1.12 9.57 -1.82
CA ASP A 106 1.41 9.69 -3.24
C ASP A 106 2.54 8.71 -3.65
N ARG A 107 3.16 8.93 -4.79
CA ARG A 107 4.25 8.08 -5.27
C ARG A 107 5.49 8.12 -4.38
N THR A 108 5.76 9.23 -3.71
CA THR A 108 7.02 9.51 -3.02
C THR A 108 6.85 9.97 -1.59
N LYS A 109 5.73 10.60 -1.26
CA LYS A 109 5.43 11.20 0.04
C LYS A 109 4.31 10.46 0.76
N SER A 110 4.31 10.62 2.06
CA SER A 110 3.18 10.31 2.94
C SER A 110 2.73 11.58 3.64
N PHE A 111 1.43 11.76 3.74
CA PHE A 111 0.76 12.91 4.34
C PHE A 111 -0.01 12.47 5.56
N LEU A 112 0.27 13.08 6.69
CA LEU A 112 -0.34 12.80 7.96
C LEU A 112 -1.35 13.90 8.28
N LEU A 113 -2.64 13.55 8.27
CA LEU A 113 -3.71 14.47 8.66
C LEU A 113 -3.92 14.33 10.16
N ASP A 114 -3.08 14.95 10.95
CA ASP A 114 -3.27 15.11 12.39
C ASP A 114 -2.10 15.87 13.03
N ASP A 115 -2.33 16.51 14.18
CA ASP A 115 -1.31 17.21 14.97
C ASP A 115 -1.01 16.53 16.33
N GLU A 116 -1.73 15.48 16.70
CA GLU A 116 -1.58 14.87 18.01
C GLU A 116 -0.20 14.21 18.17
N SER A 117 0.54 14.73 19.14
CA SER A 117 1.95 14.34 19.40
C SER A 117 2.14 12.86 19.76
N LYS A 118 1.09 12.16 20.20
CA LYS A 118 1.14 10.74 20.54
C LYS A 118 1.09 9.86 19.30
N PHE A 119 0.15 10.12 18.40
CA PHE A 119 -0.01 9.45 17.12
C PHE A 119 1.25 9.60 16.26
N VAL A 120 1.77 10.79 16.15
CA VAL A 120 2.95 11.11 15.37
C VAL A 120 4.14 10.22 15.74
N ARG A 121 4.39 9.98 17.02
CA ARG A 121 5.52 9.16 17.47
C ARG A 121 5.40 7.69 17.07
N GLU A 122 4.18 7.15 16.96
CA GLU A 122 3.98 5.78 16.50
C GLU A 122 4.12 5.69 14.98
N VAL A 123 3.58 6.67 14.25
CA VAL A 123 3.70 6.72 12.79
C VAL A 123 5.14 7.03 12.35
N ASP A 124 5.88 7.86 13.07
CA ASP A 124 7.28 8.17 12.77
C ASP A 124 8.20 6.92 12.78
N LYS A 125 7.82 5.86 13.49
CA LYS A 125 8.55 4.59 13.45
C LYS A 125 8.44 3.91 12.09
N ASP A 126 7.24 3.94 11.52
CA ASP A 126 6.94 3.28 10.25
C ASP A 126 7.14 4.22 9.05
N LEU A 127 6.95 5.53 9.27
CA LEU A 127 6.93 6.58 8.25
C LEU A 127 7.72 7.83 8.70
N PRO A 128 9.03 7.74 8.91
CA PRO A 128 9.83 8.80 9.55
C PRO A 128 9.90 10.13 8.76
N ASN A 129 9.46 10.13 7.51
CA ASN A 129 9.45 11.31 6.64
C ASN A 129 8.03 11.72 6.21
N ALA A 130 7.00 11.35 6.98
CA ALA A 130 5.64 11.78 6.68
C ALA A 130 5.50 13.30 6.86
N GLU A 131 4.95 13.96 5.86
CA GLU A 131 4.62 15.39 5.90
C GLU A 131 3.33 15.59 6.68
N ARG A 132 3.39 16.40 7.73
CA ARG A 132 2.20 16.75 8.51
C ARG A 132 1.42 17.85 7.80
N ILE A 133 0.14 17.62 7.64
CA ILE A 133 -0.76 18.55 6.97
C ILE A 133 -2.04 18.74 7.81
N TRP A 134 -2.60 19.95 7.76
CA TRP A 134 -3.84 20.33 8.45
C TRP A 134 -5.06 20.19 7.56
N ASP A 135 -4.85 20.35 6.26
CA ASP A 135 -5.86 20.23 5.21
C ASP A 135 -5.45 19.11 4.25
N LEU A 136 -6.40 18.58 3.51
CA LEU A 136 -6.14 17.60 2.45
C LEU A 136 -5.13 18.15 1.44
N PRO A 137 -4.28 17.29 0.87
CA PRO A 137 -3.37 17.69 -0.20
C PRO A 137 -4.12 18.33 -1.37
N ASP A 138 -3.42 19.17 -2.13
CA ASP A 138 -3.96 19.75 -3.36
C ASP A 138 -4.61 18.67 -4.24
N PRO A 139 -5.79 18.93 -4.84
CA PRO A 139 -6.47 17.97 -5.73
C PRO A 139 -5.62 17.46 -6.90
N GLU A 140 -4.55 18.15 -7.28
CA GLU A 140 -3.61 17.70 -8.30
C GLU A 140 -2.63 16.62 -7.78
N VAL A 141 -2.52 16.43 -6.47
CA VAL A 141 -1.70 15.37 -5.87
C VAL A 141 -2.40 14.02 -6.07
N ASN A 142 -1.73 13.12 -6.78
CA ASN A 142 -2.24 11.78 -7.04
C ASN A 142 -2.10 10.90 -5.80
N ILE A 143 -3.17 10.74 -5.02
CA ILE A 143 -3.20 9.80 -3.89
C ILE A 143 -3.36 8.38 -4.43
N LEU A 144 -2.42 7.51 -4.10
CA LEU A 144 -2.30 6.13 -4.57
C LEU A 144 -2.60 5.09 -3.48
N LYS A 145 -2.54 5.51 -2.22
CA LYS A 145 -2.88 4.68 -1.06
C LYS A 145 -3.45 5.57 0.04
N ALA A 146 -4.44 5.05 0.76
CA ALA A 146 -4.95 5.61 2.00
C ALA A 146 -4.89 4.52 3.08
N ALA A 147 -4.36 4.85 4.25
CA ALA A 147 -4.30 3.98 5.40
C ALA A 147 -4.76 4.73 6.65
N ILE A 148 -5.31 3.99 7.59
CA ILE A 148 -5.87 4.52 8.84
C ILE A 148 -5.12 3.86 9.99
N PHE A 149 -4.50 4.65 10.82
CA PHE A 149 -3.89 4.18 12.05
C PHE A 149 -4.95 4.13 13.16
N CYS A 150 -4.99 3.02 13.90
CA CYS A 150 -5.88 2.80 15.04
C CYS A 150 -5.06 2.87 16.33
N ASP A 151 -5.15 3.96 17.08
CA ASP A 151 -4.32 4.17 18.26
C ASP A 151 -4.75 3.30 19.46
N ASP A 152 -6.01 2.82 19.43
CA ASP A 152 -6.58 1.91 20.43
C ASP A 152 -6.29 0.42 20.16
N GLY A 153 -5.71 0.10 19.02
CA GLY A 153 -5.40 -1.27 18.57
C GLY A 153 -6.61 -2.12 18.18
N ASN A 154 -7.83 -1.57 18.19
CA ASN A 154 -9.07 -2.29 17.84
C ASN A 154 -9.31 -2.34 16.31
N VAL A 155 -8.30 -2.78 15.56
CA VAL A 155 -8.27 -2.74 14.09
C VAL A 155 -9.49 -3.40 13.46
N MET A 156 -9.91 -4.57 13.96
CA MET A 156 -11.03 -5.33 13.39
C MET A 156 -12.38 -4.64 13.58
N ASP A 157 -12.63 -4.12 14.78
CA ASP A 157 -13.89 -3.44 15.10
C ASP A 157 -13.98 -2.11 14.35
N ASN A 158 -12.87 -1.36 14.30
CA ASN A 158 -12.80 -0.12 13.56
C ASN A 158 -12.96 -0.34 12.05
N ALA A 159 -12.35 -1.37 11.47
CA ALA A 159 -12.54 -1.74 10.06
C ALA A 159 -14.01 -2.08 9.76
N TYR A 160 -14.67 -2.82 10.66
CA TYR A 160 -16.09 -3.14 10.51
C TYR A 160 -17.00 -1.90 10.55
N VAL A 161 -16.72 -0.96 11.46
CA VAL A 161 -17.47 0.31 11.53
C VAL A 161 -17.27 1.13 10.26
N LEU A 162 -16.02 1.30 9.80
CA LEU A 162 -15.72 2.02 8.57
C LEU A 162 -16.35 1.36 7.34
N GLN A 163 -16.37 0.02 7.28
CA GLN A 163 -17.02 -0.72 6.20
C GLN A 163 -18.54 -0.47 6.16
N ARG A 164 -19.19 -0.26 7.29
CA ARG A 164 -20.61 0.10 7.34
C ARG A 164 -20.87 1.52 6.85
N GLU A 165 -19.98 2.46 7.16
CA GLU A 165 -20.16 3.89 6.84
C GLU A 165 -19.79 4.21 5.38
N LEU A 166 -18.75 3.56 4.84
CA LEU A 166 -18.14 3.89 3.53
C LEU A 166 -17.93 2.67 2.62
N GLY A 167 -18.55 1.53 2.91
CA GLY A 167 -18.34 0.30 2.14
C GLY A 167 -18.93 0.33 0.72
N ASP A 168 -19.68 1.34 0.37
CA ASP A 168 -20.11 1.63 -1.01
C ASP A 168 -19.02 2.29 -1.87
N LYS A 169 -17.88 2.71 -1.25
CA LYS A 169 -16.76 3.40 -1.91
C LYS A 169 -15.41 2.73 -1.65
N PHE A 170 -15.25 2.09 -0.50
CA PHE A 170 -14.00 1.49 -0.07
C PHE A 170 -14.20 0.07 0.45
N VAL A 171 -13.11 -0.70 0.41
CA VAL A 171 -12.93 -1.92 1.18
C VAL A 171 -11.91 -1.62 2.28
N PHE A 172 -12.30 -1.84 3.53
CA PHE A 172 -11.43 -1.62 4.69
C PHE A 172 -10.76 -2.93 5.11
N ALA A 173 -9.47 -3.06 4.81
CA ALA A 173 -8.70 -4.27 5.06
C ALA A 173 -7.74 -4.07 6.24
N PRO A 174 -7.87 -4.83 7.35
CA PRO A 174 -6.90 -4.86 8.42
C PRO A 174 -5.48 -5.16 7.90
N SER A 175 -4.50 -4.37 8.36
CA SER A 175 -3.11 -4.43 7.94
C SER A 175 -2.19 -4.36 9.16
N GLY A 176 -1.71 -5.50 9.62
CA GLY A 176 -0.94 -5.58 10.86
C GLY A 176 -1.77 -5.32 12.13
N ASN A 177 -1.12 -4.81 13.18
CA ASN A 177 -1.72 -4.70 14.51
C ASN A 177 -2.40 -3.35 14.80
N ALA A 178 -2.17 -2.34 13.97
CA ALA A 178 -2.64 -0.97 14.22
C ALA A 178 -3.12 -0.25 12.96
N TRP A 179 -3.16 -0.91 11.81
CA TRP A 179 -3.45 -0.27 10.54
C TRP A 179 -4.66 -0.87 9.84
N ILE A 180 -5.38 -0.04 9.10
CA ILE A 180 -6.44 -0.43 8.16
C ILE A 180 -6.12 0.22 6.82
N ASP A 181 -5.99 -0.56 5.75
CA ASP A 181 -5.90 -0.04 4.39
C ASP A 181 -7.32 0.26 3.89
N ALA A 182 -7.57 1.49 3.42
CA ALA A 182 -8.81 1.87 2.77
C ALA A 182 -8.64 1.70 1.25
N LEU A 183 -9.03 0.56 0.71
CA LEU A 183 -8.84 0.19 -0.69
C LEU A 183 -9.97 0.71 -1.57
N GLN A 184 -9.66 1.18 -2.77
CA GLN A 184 -10.68 1.52 -3.77
C GLN A 184 -11.44 0.27 -4.23
N LEU A 185 -12.74 0.39 -4.48
CA LEU A 185 -13.54 -0.71 -5.02
C LEU A 185 -12.98 -1.17 -6.36
N GLY A 186 -12.79 -2.48 -6.50
CA GLY A 186 -12.26 -3.09 -7.73
C GLY A 186 -10.73 -3.05 -7.85
N VAL A 187 -10.02 -2.28 -7.01
CA VAL A 187 -8.55 -2.25 -6.98
C VAL A 187 -8.07 -3.30 -6.00
N THR A 188 -7.43 -4.33 -6.51
CA THR A 188 -6.93 -5.47 -5.74
C THR A 188 -5.59 -5.95 -6.31
N LYS A 189 -4.85 -6.74 -5.55
CA LYS A 189 -3.66 -7.42 -6.06
C LYS A 189 -3.98 -8.23 -7.34
N ALA A 190 -5.17 -8.85 -7.37
CA ALA A 190 -5.60 -9.64 -8.53
C ALA A 190 -5.91 -8.77 -9.75
N SER A 191 -6.58 -7.61 -9.58
CA SER A 191 -6.81 -6.69 -10.69
C SER A 191 -5.50 -6.12 -11.26
N GLY A 192 -4.51 -5.83 -10.38
CA GLY A 192 -3.20 -5.39 -10.81
C GLY A 192 -2.41 -6.48 -11.57
N ILE A 193 -2.54 -7.75 -11.19
CA ILE A 193 -1.91 -8.87 -11.93
C ILE A 193 -2.55 -9.09 -13.31
N ALA A 194 -3.80 -8.67 -13.50
CA ALA A 194 -4.54 -8.86 -14.75
C ALA A 194 -4.24 -7.78 -15.82
N GLN A 195 -3.47 -6.75 -15.49
CA GLN A 195 -3.00 -5.72 -16.43
C GLN A 195 -1.85 -6.24 -17.30
#